data_c768ae376469dc8a1706a8fa93f64b18
#
_entry.id   c768ae376469dc8a1706a8fa93f64b18
#
_cell.length_a   1.000
_cell.length_b   1.000
_cell.length_c   1.000
_cell.angle_alpha   90.00
_cell.angle_beta   90.00
_cell.angle_gamma   90.00
#
_symmetry.space_group_name_H-M   'P 1'
#
loop_
_entity.id
_entity.type
_entity.pdbx_description
1 polymer ?
#
loop_
_entity_poly.entity_id
_entity_poly.type
_entity_poly.pdbx_seq_one_letter_code
_entity_poly.pdbx_strand_id
1 'polypeptide(L)'
;EEGTLVFLMGLKNLDKIAANLIANGKDPKTPAAVLERGTTAAQRSVKADLEHIAEAAEKAGLKTPAISVVGPVVGLKDTLSWFGRGILSGKRVLATGTRAFVREMEEAFHPLGAELVALSLIEVRPLWNERITEALKQLGSYQWIVFTSGNGVKLFFTLLREQGVDLRKLMRVKFAVIGRKTADALLQHGFQSDFVPEQFSGADLAAEWIPTLQQ
;
A
#
# COMPACT_ATOMS: atom_id res chain seq x y z
N GLU A 1 12.34 -30.58 26.29
CA GLU A 1 12.97 -29.53 25.46
C GLU A 1 12.25 -28.19 25.66
N GLU A 2 13.01 -27.19 26.06
CA GLU A 2 12.57 -25.81 26.14
C GLU A 2 12.63 -25.21 24.74
N GLY A 3 11.50 -25.19 24.03
CA GLY A 3 11.44 -24.64 22.67
C GLY A 3 10.04 -24.33 22.24
N THR A 4 9.92 -23.55 21.16
CA THR A 4 8.66 -23.29 20.50
C THR A 4 8.49 -24.25 19.34
N LEU A 5 7.38 -24.98 19.33
CA LEU A 5 6.99 -25.83 18.21
C LEU A 5 5.93 -25.11 17.37
N VAL A 6 6.09 -25.15 16.06
CA VAL A 6 5.14 -24.55 15.12
C VAL A 6 4.69 -25.61 14.11
N PHE A 7 3.39 -25.82 14.02
CA PHE A 7 2.79 -26.76 13.09
C PHE A 7 2.01 -26.03 12.03
N LEU A 8 2.48 -26.12 10.81
CA LEU A 8 1.76 -25.56 9.66
C LEU A 8 0.70 -26.55 9.20
N MET A 9 -0.52 -26.06 8.97
CA MET A 9 -1.66 -26.86 8.52
C MET A 9 -2.04 -28.03 9.43
N GLY A 10 -1.65 -27.98 10.70
CA GLY A 10 -1.84 -29.06 11.69
C GLY A 10 -3.24 -29.16 12.29
N LEU A 11 -4.15 -28.21 12.02
CA LEU A 11 -5.44 -28.10 12.72
C LEU A 11 -6.29 -29.37 12.68
N LYS A 12 -6.36 -30.06 11.54
CA LYS A 12 -7.16 -31.30 11.38
C LYS A 12 -6.64 -32.48 12.21
N ASN A 13 -5.37 -32.43 12.62
CA ASN A 13 -4.73 -33.49 13.40
C ASN A 13 -4.22 -32.96 14.74
N LEU A 14 -4.78 -31.83 15.21
CA LEU A 14 -4.28 -31.13 16.40
C LEU A 14 -4.42 -32.00 17.67
N ASP A 15 -5.48 -32.78 17.77
CA ASP A 15 -5.69 -33.79 18.80
C ASP A 15 -4.55 -34.82 18.87
N LYS A 16 -4.19 -35.39 17.71
CA LYS A 16 -3.09 -36.34 17.59
C LYS A 16 -1.72 -35.71 17.87
N ILE A 17 -1.53 -34.47 17.39
CA ILE A 17 -0.28 -33.71 17.63
C ILE A 17 -0.12 -33.50 19.14
N ALA A 18 -1.17 -32.99 19.82
CA ALA A 18 -1.14 -32.76 21.25
C ALA A 18 -0.89 -34.04 22.04
N ALA A 19 -1.64 -35.10 21.73
CA ALA A 19 -1.47 -36.41 22.40
C ALA A 19 -0.06 -36.99 22.23
N ASN A 20 0.52 -36.91 21.02
CA ASN A 20 1.87 -37.40 20.75
C ASN A 20 2.94 -36.57 21.50
N LEU A 21 2.79 -35.25 21.56
CA LEU A 21 3.70 -34.39 22.31
C LEU A 21 3.70 -34.74 23.81
N ILE A 22 2.53 -34.92 24.39
CA ILE A 22 2.36 -35.28 25.80
C ILE A 22 2.93 -36.68 26.05
N ALA A 23 2.62 -37.66 25.20
CA ALA A 23 3.16 -39.01 25.32
C ALA A 23 4.70 -39.07 25.26
N ASN A 24 5.33 -38.09 24.58
CA ASN A 24 6.77 -37.95 24.49
C ASN A 24 7.37 -36.96 25.51
N GLY A 25 6.65 -36.70 26.62
CA GLY A 25 7.16 -35.96 27.77
C GLY A 25 6.97 -34.44 27.72
N LYS A 26 6.17 -33.93 26.83
CA LYS A 26 5.78 -32.50 26.89
C LYS A 26 4.71 -32.30 27.97
N ASP A 27 4.90 -31.30 28.83
CA ASP A 27 3.93 -30.99 29.88
C ASP A 27 2.53 -30.67 29.26
N PRO A 28 1.46 -31.37 29.69
CA PRO A 28 0.09 -31.09 29.26
C PRO A 28 -0.34 -29.64 29.45
N LYS A 29 0.22 -28.94 30.45
CA LYS A 29 -0.04 -27.53 30.74
C LYS A 29 0.79 -26.56 29.90
N THR A 30 1.64 -27.06 28.97
CA THR A 30 2.38 -26.19 28.06
C THR A 30 1.42 -25.28 27.29
N PRO A 31 1.63 -23.94 27.29
CA PRO A 31 0.77 -23.05 26.54
C PRO A 31 0.76 -23.37 25.04
N ALA A 32 -0.43 -23.37 24.46
CA ALA A 32 -0.62 -23.61 23.04
C ALA A 32 -1.60 -22.58 22.45
N ALA A 33 -1.43 -22.27 21.16
CA ALA A 33 -2.33 -21.37 20.44
C ALA A 33 -2.57 -21.88 19.03
N VAL A 34 -3.75 -21.58 18.50
CA VAL A 34 -4.09 -21.77 17.09
C VAL A 34 -4.45 -20.41 16.51
N LEU A 35 -3.86 -20.09 15.35
CA LEU A 35 -4.14 -18.89 14.57
C LEU A 35 -4.73 -19.31 13.21
N GLU A 36 -5.98 -18.96 12.98
CA GLU A 36 -6.65 -19.08 11.69
C GLU A 36 -6.41 -17.82 10.87
N ARG A 37 -6.08 -17.96 9.59
CA ARG A 37 -5.91 -16.87 8.62
C ARG A 37 -5.05 -15.72 9.15
N GLY A 38 -3.89 -16.07 9.73
CA GLY A 38 -2.94 -15.09 10.26
C GLY A 38 -2.64 -13.96 9.28
N THR A 39 -2.53 -12.71 9.79
CA THR A 39 -2.23 -11.49 9.04
C THR A 39 -3.33 -11.01 8.08
N THR A 40 -4.52 -11.60 8.13
CA THR A 40 -5.67 -11.12 7.34
C THR A 40 -6.72 -10.45 8.22
N ALA A 41 -7.64 -9.70 7.62
CA ALA A 41 -8.78 -9.10 8.35
C ALA A 41 -9.67 -10.15 9.04
N ALA A 42 -9.61 -11.41 8.59
CA ALA A 42 -10.37 -12.52 9.13
C ALA A 42 -9.57 -13.36 10.15
N GLN A 43 -8.43 -12.84 10.65
CA GLN A 43 -7.62 -13.55 11.64
C GLN A 43 -8.42 -13.81 12.91
N ARG A 44 -8.42 -15.05 13.35
CA ARG A 44 -8.97 -15.51 14.63
C ARG A 44 -7.92 -16.34 15.35
N SER A 45 -7.97 -16.35 16.67
CA SER A 45 -7.05 -17.17 17.44
C SER A 45 -7.64 -17.62 18.75
N VAL A 46 -7.21 -18.78 19.22
CA VAL A 46 -7.54 -19.34 20.52
C VAL A 46 -6.27 -19.72 21.23
N LYS A 47 -6.26 -19.62 22.58
CA LYS A 47 -5.19 -20.09 23.47
C LYS A 47 -5.79 -21.09 24.45
N ALA A 48 -5.03 -22.11 24.78
CA ALA A 48 -5.33 -23.05 25.85
C ALA A 48 -4.03 -23.79 26.25
N ASP A 49 -4.12 -24.64 27.26
CA ASP A 49 -3.07 -25.61 27.52
C ASP A 49 -3.03 -26.68 26.42
N LEU A 50 -1.89 -27.31 26.23
CA LEU A 50 -1.67 -28.31 25.19
C LEU A 50 -2.72 -29.42 25.20
N GLU A 51 -3.13 -29.89 26.39
CA GLU A 51 -4.13 -30.94 26.55
C GLU A 51 -5.53 -30.50 26.07
N HIS A 52 -5.86 -29.18 26.11
CA HIS A 52 -7.18 -28.65 25.77
C HIS A 52 -7.22 -27.89 24.44
N ILE A 53 -6.09 -27.69 23.76
CA ILE A 53 -6.03 -26.79 22.61
C ILE A 53 -6.90 -27.29 21.42
N ALA A 54 -7.00 -28.59 21.24
CA ALA A 54 -7.81 -29.18 20.18
C ALA A 54 -9.30 -28.89 20.42
N GLU A 55 -9.79 -29.15 21.63
CA GLU A 55 -11.16 -28.86 22.04
C GLU A 55 -11.48 -27.35 21.96
N ALA A 56 -10.55 -26.50 22.43
CA ALA A 56 -10.70 -25.05 22.37
C ALA A 56 -10.79 -24.55 20.92
N ALA A 57 -10.00 -25.09 19.99
CA ALA A 57 -10.04 -24.75 18.58
C ALA A 57 -11.35 -25.19 17.91
N GLU A 58 -11.87 -26.36 18.26
CA GLU A 58 -13.14 -26.88 17.79
C GLU A 58 -14.32 -26.05 18.28
N LYS A 59 -14.37 -25.76 19.61
CA LYS A 59 -15.40 -24.89 20.21
C LYS A 59 -15.43 -23.50 19.60
N ALA A 60 -14.25 -22.95 19.27
CA ALA A 60 -14.12 -21.67 18.58
C ALA A 60 -14.47 -21.74 17.09
N GLY A 61 -14.72 -22.94 16.55
CA GLY A 61 -15.04 -23.17 15.15
C GLY A 61 -13.95 -22.70 14.19
N LEU A 62 -12.65 -22.86 14.58
CA LEU A 62 -11.54 -22.48 13.74
C LEU A 62 -11.41 -23.42 12.53
N LYS A 63 -10.99 -22.83 11.39
CA LYS A 63 -10.88 -23.54 10.12
C LYS A 63 -9.48 -23.38 9.52
N THR A 64 -9.15 -24.20 8.55
CA THR A 64 -7.94 -24.04 7.75
C THR A 64 -8.11 -22.88 6.74
N PRO A 65 -7.03 -22.16 6.39
CA PRO A 65 -5.64 -22.36 6.82
C PRO A 65 -5.40 -21.86 8.25
N ALA A 66 -4.64 -22.65 9.04
CA ALA A 66 -4.31 -22.32 10.41
C ALA A 66 -2.90 -22.78 10.76
N ILE A 67 -2.29 -22.09 11.72
CA ILE A 67 -0.98 -22.39 12.31
C ILE A 67 -1.21 -22.71 13.79
N SER A 68 -0.60 -23.80 14.29
CA SER A 68 -0.59 -24.12 15.71
C SER A 68 0.79 -23.88 16.29
N VAL A 69 0.85 -23.21 17.45
CA VAL A 69 2.09 -22.87 18.16
C VAL A 69 2.00 -23.45 19.56
N VAL A 70 3.05 -24.15 19.99
CA VAL A 70 3.14 -24.80 21.31
C VAL A 70 4.43 -24.33 21.98
N GLY A 71 4.33 -23.80 23.19
CA GLY A 71 5.46 -23.37 23.99
C GLY A 71 5.23 -22.08 24.76
N PRO A 72 6.16 -21.68 25.63
CA PRO A 72 6.05 -20.49 26.51
C PRO A 72 5.83 -19.19 25.74
N VAL A 73 6.27 -19.10 24.47
CA VAL A 73 6.08 -17.93 23.60
C VAL A 73 4.61 -17.54 23.45
N VAL A 74 3.68 -18.47 23.59
CA VAL A 74 2.23 -18.21 23.54
C VAL A 74 1.79 -17.24 24.64
N GLY A 75 2.47 -17.24 25.79
CA GLY A 75 2.23 -16.29 26.89
C GLY A 75 2.54 -14.84 26.51
N LEU A 76 3.42 -14.60 25.56
CA LEU A 76 3.80 -13.25 25.11
C LEU A 76 2.75 -12.60 24.19
N LYS A 77 1.73 -13.34 23.76
CA LYS A 77 0.71 -12.85 22.84
C LYS A 77 0.11 -11.53 23.28
N ASP A 78 -0.25 -11.40 24.55
CA ASP A 78 -0.95 -10.22 25.06
C ASP A 78 -0.03 -8.99 25.14
N THR A 79 1.26 -9.20 25.36
CA THR A 79 2.29 -8.16 25.41
C THR A 79 2.75 -7.71 24.03
N LEU A 80 2.96 -8.68 23.12
CA LEU A 80 3.53 -8.44 21.80
C LEU A 80 2.46 -8.32 20.68
N SER A 81 1.17 -8.42 21.03
CA SER A 81 0.10 -8.34 20.04
C SER A 81 0.00 -6.93 19.46
N TRP A 82 0.49 -6.75 18.26
CA TRP A 82 0.32 -5.53 17.48
C TRP A 82 -0.78 -5.68 16.43
N PHE A 83 -1.02 -6.89 15.95
CA PHE A 83 -2.02 -7.18 14.93
C PHE A 83 -3.44 -7.10 15.50
N GLY A 84 -4.35 -6.48 14.76
CA GLY A 84 -5.74 -6.33 15.19
C GLY A 84 -6.01 -5.11 16.10
N ARG A 85 -5.01 -4.27 16.37
CA ARG A 85 -5.14 -3.04 17.19
C ARG A 85 -5.34 -1.77 16.37
N GLY A 86 -5.14 -1.81 15.08
CA GLY A 86 -5.37 -0.65 14.21
C GLY A 86 -6.84 -0.28 14.11
N ILE A 87 -7.14 1.00 13.88
CA ILE A 87 -8.52 1.54 13.80
C ILE A 87 -9.33 0.91 12.66
N LEU A 88 -8.66 0.33 11.67
CA LEU A 88 -9.27 -0.38 10.53
C LEU A 88 -9.10 -1.89 10.61
N SER A 89 -8.71 -2.43 11.78
CA SER A 89 -8.55 -3.88 11.96
C SER A 89 -9.84 -4.61 11.67
N GLY A 90 -9.73 -5.72 10.93
CA GLY A 90 -10.87 -6.50 10.49
C GLY A 90 -11.63 -5.90 9.28
N LYS A 91 -11.20 -4.75 8.76
CA LYS A 91 -11.79 -4.17 7.54
C LYS A 91 -11.04 -4.62 6.31
N ARG A 92 -11.81 -4.97 5.26
CA ARG A 92 -11.28 -5.23 3.92
C ARG A 92 -11.64 -4.07 3.01
N VAL A 93 -10.65 -3.49 2.36
CA VAL A 93 -10.80 -2.34 1.47
C VAL A 93 -10.38 -2.77 0.07
N LEU A 94 -11.24 -2.54 -0.92
CA LEU A 94 -10.92 -2.71 -2.33
C LEU A 94 -10.44 -1.37 -2.88
N ALA A 95 -9.16 -1.30 -3.30
CA ALA A 95 -8.60 -0.12 -3.94
C ALA A 95 -8.43 -0.36 -5.45
N THR A 96 -8.95 0.58 -6.24
CA THR A 96 -8.82 0.54 -7.71
C THR A 96 -8.09 1.79 -8.21
N GLY A 97 -7.33 1.65 -9.28
CA GLY A 97 -6.61 2.79 -9.87
C GLY A 97 -5.37 2.36 -10.63
N THR A 98 -4.40 3.26 -10.74
CA THR A 98 -3.07 2.92 -11.26
C THR A 98 -2.29 2.11 -10.23
N ARG A 99 -1.32 1.31 -10.69
CA ARG A 99 -0.44 0.54 -9.78
C ARG A 99 0.23 1.42 -8.72
N ALA A 100 0.68 2.61 -9.09
CA ALA A 100 1.32 3.54 -8.17
C ALA A 100 0.34 4.04 -7.09
N PHE A 101 -0.88 4.41 -7.48
CA PHE A 101 -1.92 4.86 -6.56
C PHE A 101 -2.34 3.76 -5.58
N VAL A 102 -2.56 2.54 -6.09
CA VAL A 102 -2.96 1.41 -5.24
C VAL A 102 -1.88 1.09 -4.22
N ARG A 103 -0.59 1.16 -4.62
CA ARG A 103 0.53 0.97 -3.70
C ARG A 103 0.60 2.07 -2.62
N GLU A 104 0.38 3.34 -2.98
CA GLU A 104 0.29 4.46 -2.03
C GLU A 104 -0.82 4.20 -0.99
N MET A 105 -1.98 3.70 -1.45
CA MET A 105 -3.08 3.31 -0.56
C MET A 105 -2.70 2.15 0.36
N GLU A 106 -2.01 1.14 -0.15
CA GLU A 106 -1.56 -0.01 0.64
C GLU A 106 -0.61 0.43 1.76
N GLU A 107 0.36 1.28 1.45
CA GLU A 107 1.29 1.86 2.42
C GLU A 107 0.58 2.70 3.50
N ALA A 108 -0.49 3.41 3.14
CA ALA A 108 -1.28 4.22 4.07
C ALA A 108 -2.22 3.39 4.95
N PHE A 109 -2.83 2.33 4.40
CA PHE A 109 -3.86 1.55 5.10
C PHE A 109 -3.28 0.41 5.95
N HIS A 110 -2.14 -0.15 5.55
CA HIS A 110 -1.50 -1.26 6.27
C HIS A 110 -1.21 -0.94 7.74
N PRO A 111 -0.63 0.23 8.12
CA PRO A 111 -0.39 0.58 9.53
C PRO A 111 -1.69 0.72 10.34
N LEU A 112 -2.81 1.00 9.68
CA LEU A 112 -4.12 1.12 10.30
C LEU A 112 -4.79 -0.25 10.52
N GLY A 113 -4.18 -1.34 10.04
CA GLY A 113 -4.64 -2.70 10.23
C GLY A 113 -5.69 -3.17 9.22
N ALA A 114 -5.92 -2.44 8.13
CA ALA A 114 -6.80 -2.87 7.04
C ALA A 114 -6.15 -3.94 6.17
N GLU A 115 -6.96 -4.87 5.66
CA GLU A 115 -6.62 -5.74 4.54
C GLU A 115 -6.98 -5.02 3.24
N LEU A 116 -5.97 -4.59 2.46
CA LEU A 116 -6.21 -3.95 1.17
C LEU A 116 -6.16 -5.00 0.05
N VAL A 117 -7.21 -5.04 -0.77
CA VAL A 117 -7.26 -5.79 -2.02
C VAL A 117 -7.00 -4.84 -3.18
N ALA A 118 -5.87 -5.03 -3.84
CA ALA A 118 -5.39 -4.15 -4.90
C ALA A 118 -5.91 -4.59 -6.27
N LEU A 119 -6.64 -3.70 -6.97
CA LEU A 119 -7.04 -3.88 -8.36
C LEU A 119 -6.48 -2.74 -9.23
N SER A 120 -5.35 -2.99 -9.88
CA SER A 120 -4.75 -2.04 -10.83
C SER A 120 -5.47 -2.12 -12.17
N LEU A 121 -6.53 -1.33 -12.33
CA LEU A 121 -7.37 -1.32 -13.53
C LEU A 121 -6.98 -0.24 -14.54
N ILE A 122 -6.07 0.67 -14.16
CA ILE A 122 -5.67 1.80 -14.98
C ILE A 122 -4.17 1.72 -15.26
N GLU A 123 -3.80 1.74 -16.53
CA GLU A 123 -2.42 1.89 -16.97
C GLU A 123 -2.28 3.21 -17.72
N VAL A 124 -1.30 4.02 -17.34
CA VAL A 124 -0.97 5.27 -18.03
C VAL A 124 0.18 5.00 -18.98
N ARG A 125 -0.07 5.14 -20.30
CA ARG A 125 0.94 4.98 -21.36
C ARG A 125 1.14 6.28 -22.11
N PRO A 126 2.39 6.66 -22.42
CA PRO A 126 2.62 7.81 -23.29
C PRO A 126 2.10 7.52 -24.70
N LEU A 127 1.44 8.50 -25.30
CA LEU A 127 1.06 8.46 -26.69
C LEU A 127 2.05 9.31 -27.49
N TRP A 128 2.75 8.69 -28.42
CA TRP A 128 3.63 9.39 -29.35
C TRP A 128 2.87 9.79 -30.60
N ASN A 129 3.07 11.05 -31.00
CA ASN A 129 2.64 11.53 -32.30
C ASN A 129 3.55 12.69 -32.77
N GLU A 130 3.44 13.06 -34.04
CA GLU A 130 4.25 14.12 -34.62
C GLU A 130 4.08 15.46 -33.93
N ARG A 131 2.89 15.78 -33.42
CA ARG A 131 2.62 17.05 -32.71
C ARG A 131 3.43 17.14 -31.41
N ILE A 132 3.57 16.05 -30.69
CA ILE A 132 4.39 16.03 -29.45
C ILE A 132 5.86 16.24 -29.82
N THR A 133 6.36 15.56 -30.85
CA THR A 133 7.73 15.72 -31.31
C THR A 133 8.03 17.15 -31.74
N GLU A 134 7.11 17.78 -32.46
CA GLU A 134 7.25 19.18 -32.91
C GLU A 134 7.21 20.15 -31.72
N ALA A 135 6.28 19.97 -30.78
CA ALA A 135 6.21 20.78 -29.56
C ALA A 135 7.50 20.69 -28.73
N LEU A 136 8.12 19.50 -28.61
CA LEU A 136 9.38 19.33 -27.91
C LEU A 136 10.57 20.00 -28.61
N LYS A 137 10.56 20.05 -29.95
CA LYS A 137 11.58 20.79 -30.71
C LYS A 137 11.49 22.30 -30.45
N GLN A 138 10.26 22.82 -30.34
CA GLN A 138 9.96 24.23 -30.17
C GLN A 138 9.77 24.63 -28.68
N LEU A 139 10.23 23.83 -27.74
CA LEU A 139 9.94 23.97 -26.32
C LEU A 139 10.25 25.38 -25.76
N GLY A 140 11.34 26.00 -26.21
CA GLY A 140 11.74 27.34 -25.78
C GLY A 140 10.88 28.49 -26.35
N SER A 141 9.93 28.22 -27.26
CA SER A 141 9.00 29.22 -27.77
C SER A 141 7.74 29.37 -26.91
N TYR A 142 7.48 28.40 -26.02
CA TYR A 142 6.35 28.46 -25.10
C TYR A 142 6.68 29.35 -23.91
N GLN A 143 5.76 30.22 -23.53
CA GLN A 143 5.84 31.02 -22.31
C GLN A 143 5.41 30.21 -21.07
N TRP A 144 4.45 29.30 -21.26
CA TRP A 144 3.88 28.49 -20.19
C TRP A 144 3.74 27.01 -20.58
N ILE A 145 3.94 26.14 -19.60
CA ILE A 145 3.54 24.74 -19.66
C ILE A 145 2.57 24.47 -18.54
N VAL A 146 1.43 23.85 -18.87
CA VAL A 146 0.37 23.54 -17.90
C VAL A 146 0.34 22.05 -17.65
N PHE A 147 0.43 21.66 -16.37
CA PHE A 147 0.30 20.26 -15.96
C PHE A 147 -0.98 20.04 -15.16
N THR A 148 -1.83 19.14 -15.65
CA THR A 148 -3.09 18.75 -15.01
C THR A 148 -2.95 17.50 -14.13
N SER A 149 -1.77 16.87 -14.05
CA SER A 149 -1.52 15.72 -13.20
C SER A 149 -0.03 15.47 -12.98
N GLY A 150 0.34 14.87 -11.84
CA GLY A 150 1.70 14.42 -11.58
C GLY A 150 2.21 13.37 -12.57
N ASN A 151 1.32 12.55 -13.14
CA ASN A 151 1.70 11.61 -14.21
C ASN A 151 2.11 12.36 -15.49
N GLY A 152 1.40 13.44 -15.82
CA GLY A 152 1.77 14.31 -16.96
C GLY A 152 3.17 14.89 -16.78
N VAL A 153 3.50 15.39 -15.57
CA VAL A 153 4.85 15.87 -15.25
C VAL A 153 5.89 14.77 -15.46
N LYS A 154 5.70 13.60 -14.83
CA LYS A 154 6.65 12.47 -14.94
C LYS A 154 6.89 12.04 -16.38
N LEU A 155 5.82 11.89 -17.16
CA LEU A 155 5.92 11.51 -18.57
C LEU A 155 6.61 12.58 -19.40
N PHE A 156 6.31 13.85 -19.20
CA PHE A 156 6.94 14.96 -19.91
C PHE A 156 8.47 14.94 -19.70
N PHE A 157 8.96 14.88 -18.47
CA PHE A 157 10.40 14.84 -18.21
C PHE A 157 11.06 13.54 -18.66
N THR A 158 10.34 12.43 -18.65
CA THR A 158 10.82 11.16 -19.25
C THR A 158 11.01 11.32 -20.73
N LEU A 159 10.04 11.91 -21.44
CA LEU A 159 10.11 12.18 -22.86
C LEU A 159 11.26 13.12 -23.23
N LEU A 160 11.46 14.21 -22.47
CA LEU A 160 12.58 15.12 -22.70
C LEU A 160 13.92 14.39 -22.65
N ARG A 161 14.10 13.53 -21.64
CA ARG A 161 15.30 12.74 -21.47
C ARG A 161 15.52 11.73 -22.60
N GLU A 162 14.47 11.00 -22.99
CA GLU A 162 14.52 10.02 -24.07
C GLU A 162 14.84 10.65 -25.42
N GLN A 163 14.37 11.88 -25.64
CA GLN A 163 14.64 12.63 -26.87
C GLN A 163 15.91 13.47 -26.80
N GLY A 164 16.70 13.37 -25.73
CA GLY A 164 17.93 14.14 -25.57
C GLY A 164 17.72 15.67 -25.54
N VAL A 165 16.52 16.13 -25.13
CA VAL A 165 16.20 17.56 -25.08
C VAL A 165 16.87 18.16 -23.85
N ASP A 166 17.66 19.22 -24.07
CA ASP A 166 18.33 19.95 -23.00
C ASP A 166 17.32 20.74 -22.16
N LEU A 167 17.32 20.47 -20.84
CA LEU A 167 16.41 21.14 -19.89
C LEU A 167 16.62 22.66 -19.81
N ARG A 168 17.78 23.18 -20.25
CA ARG A 168 18.03 24.62 -20.35
C ARG A 168 17.05 25.33 -21.28
N LYS A 169 16.40 24.62 -22.21
CA LYS A 169 15.32 25.17 -23.03
C LYS A 169 14.11 25.59 -22.21
N LEU A 170 13.96 25.08 -20.98
CA LEU A 170 12.87 25.43 -20.06
C LEU A 170 13.17 26.67 -19.19
N MET A 171 14.36 27.25 -19.24
CA MET A 171 14.77 28.33 -18.32
C MET A 171 13.88 29.60 -18.36
N ARG A 172 13.17 29.81 -19.45
CA ARG A 172 12.25 30.97 -19.61
C ARG A 172 10.78 30.55 -19.60
N VAL A 173 10.51 29.27 -19.44
CA VAL A 173 9.15 28.75 -19.46
C VAL A 173 8.60 28.74 -18.04
N LYS A 174 7.43 29.30 -17.84
CA LYS A 174 6.69 29.26 -16.58
C LYS A 174 5.83 28.02 -16.51
N PHE A 175 5.54 27.57 -15.29
CA PHE A 175 4.76 26.36 -15.04
C PHE A 175 3.48 26.67 -14.27
N ALA A 176 2.33 26.31 -14.82
CA ALA A 176 1.07 26.27 -14.11
C ALA A 176 0.69 24.82 -13.81
N VAL A 177 0.23 24.53 -12.60
CA VAL A 177 -0.14 23.18 -12.19
C VAL A 177 -1.52 23.18 -11.52
N ILE A 178 -2.27 22.09 -11.70
CA ILE A 178 -3.65 21.98 -11.18
C ILE A 178 -3.73 21.89 -9.65
N GLY A 179 -2.65 21.55 -8.96
CA GLY A 179 -2.69 21.41 -7.52
C GLY A 179 -1.36 20.90 -6.92
N ARG A 180 -1.31 20.83 -5.59
CA ARG A 180 -0.08 20.59 -4.81
C ARG A 180 0.65 19.30 -5.18
N LYS A 181 -0.04 18.16 -5.31
CA LYS A 181 0.60 16.90 -5.74
C LYS A 181 1.29 17.00 -7.10
N THR A 182 0.76 17.84 -8.00
CA THR A 182 1.38 18.09 -9.30
C THR A 182 2.58 19.03 -9.17
N ALA A 183 2.50 20.04 -8.29
CA ALA A 183 3.62 20.91 -7.96
C ALA A 183 4.78 20.12 -7.34
N ASP A 184 4.49 19.23 -6.40
CA ASP A 184 5.49 18.34 -5.77
C ASP A 184 6.19 17.46 -6.82
N ALA A 185 5.42 16.91 -7.78
CA ALA A 185 5.99 16.14 -8.87
C ALA A 185 6.92 16.97 -9.75
N LEU A 186 6.60 18.24 -10.01
CA LEU A 186 7.42 19.18 -10.76
C LEU A 186 8.72 19.51 -10.00
N LEU A 187 8.62 19.74 -8.68
CA LEU A 187 9.76 20.03 -7.81
C LEU A 187 10.78 18.88 -7.79
N GLN A 188 10.33 17.62 -7.90
CA GLN A 188 11.24 16.46 -8.01
C GLN A 188 12.14 16.51 -9.25
N HIS A 189 11.77 17.29 -10.27
CA HIS A 189 12.57 17.54 -11.46
C HIS A 189 13.37 18.85 -11.39
N GLY A 190 13.37 19.55 -10.23
CA GLY A 190 14.13 20.78 -9.99
C GLY A 190 13.42 22.04 -10.44
N PHE A 191 12.13 21.99 -10.78
CA PHE A 191 11.33 23.14 -11.18
C PHE A 191 10.27 23.48 -10.15
N GLN A 192 10.04 24.77 -9.90
CA GLN A 192 8.93 25.27 -9.12
C GLN A 192 7.77 25.64 -10.04
N SER A 193 6.54 25.53 -9.54
CA SER A 193 5.37 26.06 -10.24
C SER A 193 5.24 27.57 -10.00
N ASP A 194 5.01 28.31 -11.06
CA ASP A 194 4.74 29.76 -11.01
C ASP A 194 3.29 30.06 -10.67
N PHE A 195 2.38 29.08 -10.90
CA PHE A 195 0.97 29.20 -10.60
C PHE A 195 0.36 27.86 -10.11
N VAL A 196 -0.42 27.93 -9.02
CA VAL A 196 -1.22 26.83 -8.46
C VAL A 196 -2.55 27.44 -8.02
N PRO A 197 -3.72 26.96 -8.50
CA PRO A 197 -5.01 27.48 -8.08
C PRO A 197 -5.34 27.11 -6.64
N GLU A 198 -6.26 27.83 -6.01
CA GLU A 198 -6.76 27.52 -4.66
C GLU A 198 -7.63 26.25 -4.67
N GLN A 199 -8.44 26.07 -5.71
CA GLN A 199 -9.22 24.85 -5.92
C GLN A 199 -8.65 24.03 -7.09
N PHE A 200 -8.60 22.71 -6.89
CA PHE A 200 -7.81 21.81 -7.74
C PHE A 200 -8.63 21.20 -8.88
N SER A 201 -9.30 22.03 -9.67
CA SER A 201 -9.98 21.61 -10.89
C SER A 201 -9.42 22.33 -12.13
N GLY A 202 -9.67 21.77 -13.31
CA GLY A 202 -9.24 22.41 -14.55
C GLY A 202 -9.99 23.71 -14.83
N ALA A 203 -11.25 23.82 -14.38
CA ALA A 203 -12.06 25.04 -14.51
C ALA A 203 -11.52 26.14 -13.60
N ASP A 204 -11.19 25.83 -12.36
CA ASP A 204 -10.64 26.78 -11.41
C ASP A 204 -9.23 27.23 -11.84
N LEU A 205 -8.39 26.30 -12.32
CA LEU A 205 -7.11 26.66 -12.92
C LEU A 205 -7.27 27.71 -14.00
N ALA A 206 -8.23 27.51 -14.92
CA ALA A 206 -8.47 28.48 -15.99
C ALA A 206 -9.02 29.82 -15.46
N ALA A 207 -10.01 29.76 -14.56
CA ALA A 207 -10.67 30.96 -14.00
C ALA A 207 -9.71 31.84 -13.19
N GLU A 208 -8.83 31.24 -12.39
CA GLU A 208 -7.89 31.95 -11.53
C GLU A 208 -6.63 32.39 -12.31
N TRP A 209 -6.16 31.57 -13.26
CA TRP A 209 -4.89 31.81 -13.94
C TRP A 209 -5.01 32.79 -15.12
N ILE A 210 -6.07 32.70 -15.96
CA ILE A 210 -6.23 33.56 -17.15
C ILE A 210 -6.13 35.07 -16.81
N PRO A 211 -6.75 35.58 -15.73
CA PRO A 211 -6.61 36.98 -15.34
C PRO A 211 -5.18 37.42 -15.06
N THR A 212 -4.33 36.50 -14.58
CA THR A 212 -2.91 36.82 -14.27
C THR A 212 -2.04 36.96 -15.53
N LEU A 213 -2.51 36.46 -16.68
CA LEU A 213 -1.81 36.58 -17.96
C LEU A 213 -2.01 37.92 -18.64
N GLN A 214 -2.95 38.73 -18.18
CA GLN A 214 -3.32 40.03 -18.75
C GLN A 214 -2.61 41.21 -18.09
N GLN A 215 -1.79 40.91 -17.06
CA GLN A 215 -0.95 41.87 -16.35
C GLN A 215 0.51 41.77 -16.85
#